data_b4b166bb16bdd3f463529f8137acf842
#
_entry.id   b4b166bb16bdd3f463529f8137acf842
#
_cell.length_a   1.000
_cell.length_b   1.000
_cell.length_c   1.000
_cell.angle_alpha   90.00
_cell.angle_beta   90.00
_cell.angle_gamma   90.00
#
_symmetry.space_group_name_H-M   'P 1'
#
loop_
_entity.id
_entity.type
_entity.pdbx_description
1 polymer ?
#
loop_
_entity_poly.entity_id
_entity_poly.type
_entity_poly.pdbx_seq_one_letter_code
_entity_poly.pdbx_strand_id
1 'polypeptide(L)'
;NNVYGMQVLLEAMVRHHVDKIVFSSTAAVYGEPKRVPILEDDETNPTNTYGETKRTMEKMMKWVSRADGVRYVSLRYFNAAGALDDGSIGEDHHPETHLIPLILQVPLGKRDYITVFGDDYPTPDGTCLRDYIHVIDLADAHVLALEYLRKGGESNIFNLGNGKGFSVKEMIEAAKKATGKDIKVEMGARRAGDPAQLIASSEKARKVLGWQPRYTDVEQVIGTAWTWHQKHPDWYQD
;
A
#
# COMPACT_ATOMS: atom_id res chain seq x y z
N ASN A 1 12.39 -8.56 13.00
CA ASN A 1 11.18 -8.02 13.64
C ASN A 1 9.89 -8.72 13.18
N ASN A 2 9.64 -8.82 11.87
CA ASN A 2 8.34 -9.28 11.35
C ASN A 2 7.94 -10.69 11.81
N VAL A 3 8.66 -11.72 11.41
CA VAL A 3 8.27 -13.12 11.65
C VAL A 3 8.27 -13.45 13.14
N TYR A 4 9.37 -13.13 13.83
CA TYR A 4 9.47 -13.37 15.29
C TYR A 4 8.43 -12.55 16.07
N GLY A 5 8.21 -11.28 15.69
CA GLY A 5 7.19 -10.44 16.32
C GLY A 5 5.79 -11.02 16.16
N MET A 6 5.46 -11.57 14.99
CA MET A 6 4.16 -12.23 14.76
C MET A 6 4.04 -13.51 15.60
N GLN A 7 5.10 -14.30 15.72
CA GLN A 7 5.09 -15.49 16.59
C GLN A 7 4.75 -15.11 18.02
N VAL A 8 5.48 -14.16 18.60
CA VAL A 8 5.26 -13.69 19.99
C VAL A 8 3.84 -13.15 20.17
N LEU A 9 3.33 -12.39 19.18
CA LEU A 9 1.96 -11.87 19.23
C LEU A 9 0.93 -12.98 19.24
N LEU A 10 1.03 -13.96 18.33
CA LEU A 10 0.09 -15.08 18.24
C LEU A 10 0.11 -15.95 19.49
N GLU A 11 1.29 -16.24 20.06
CA GLU A 11 1.42 -16.93 21.33
C GLU A 11 0.74 -16.16 22.48
N ALA A 12 0.91 -14.85 22.55
CA ALA A 12 0.25 -14.00 23.52
C ALA A 12 -1.29 -13.98 23.32
N MET A 13 -1.75 -13.89 22.06
CA MET A 13 -3.17 -13.92 21.73
C MET A 13 -3.82 -15.22 22.21
N VAL A 14 -3.24 -16.37 21.91
CA VAL A 14 -3.74 -17.68 22.37
C VAL A 14 -3.77 -17.74 23.90
N ARG A 15 -2.67 -17.37 24.56
CA ARG A 15 -2.56 -17.36 26.03
C ARG A 15 -3.59 -16.47 26.71
N HIS A 16 -3.93 -15.33 26.12
CA HIS A 16 -4.85 -14.34 26.70
C HIS A 16 -6.25 -14.37 26.09
N HIS A 17 -6.58 -15.43 25.33
CA HIS A 17 -7.89 -15.64 24.71
C HIS A 17 -8.34 -14.49 23.79
N VAL A 18 -7.39 -13.86 23.10
CA VAL A 18 -7.67 -12.86 22.05
C VAL A 18 -7.84 -13.62 20.73
N ASP A 19 -9.04 -13.69 20.22
CA ASP A 19 -9.44 -14.59 19.13
C ASP A 19 -9.57 -13.91 17.76
N LYS A 20 -9.20 -12.64 17.62
CA LYS A 20 -9.33 -11.87 16.36
C LYS A 20 -8.14 -10.99 16.09
N ILE A 21 -7.68 -10.98 14.83
CA ILE A 21 -6.61 -10.09 14.36
C ILE A 21 -6.91 -9.58 12.95
N VAL A 22 -6.70 -8.30 12.72
CA VAL A 22 -6.60 -7.69 11.39
C VAL A 22 -5.14 -7.40 11.13
N PHE A 23 -4.64 -7.91 10.02
CA PHE A 23 -3.23 -7.88 9.66
C PHE A 23 -2.98 -7.04 8.42
N SER A 24 -2.14 -6.03 8.56
CA SER A 24 -1.60 -5.25 7.46
C SER A 24 -0.60 -6.09 6.67
N SER A 25 -1.07 -6.76 5.62
CA SER A 25 -0.25 -7.51 4.68
C SER A 25 0.17 -6.61 3.51
N THR A 26 0.60 -7.18 2.41
CA THR A 26 1.14 -6.44 1.27
C THR A 26 0.90 -7.15 -0.05
N ALA A 27 0.79 -6.40 -1.13
CA ALA A 27 0.82 -6.92 -2.49
C ALA A 27 2.17 -7.58 -2.86
N ALA A 28 3.25 -7.25 -2.16
CA ALA A 28 4.57 -7.86 -2.38
C ALA A 28 4.59 -9.38 -2.17
N VAL A 29 3.55 -9.97 -1.52
CA VAL A 29 3.40 -11.42 -1.39
C VAL A 29 3.17 -12.11 -2.74
N TYR A 30 2.65 -11.42 -3.74
CA TYR A 30 2.40 -11.99 -5.07
C TYR A 30 3.66 -12.10 -5.92
N GLY A 31 4.67 -11.22 -5.70
CA GLY A 31 5.84 -11.11 -6.55
C GLY A 31 5.47 -10.58 -7.93
N GLU A 32 5.93 -11.26 -8.99
CA GLU A 32 5.60 -10.90 -10.38
C GLU A 32 4.26 -11.53 -10.78
N PRO A 33 3.21 -10.73 -11.04
CA PRO A 33 1.88 -11.27 -11.30
C PRO A 33 1.79 -11.89 -12.69
N LYS A 34 1.09 -13.04 -12.78
CA LYS A 34 0.78 -13.71 -14.07
C LYS A 34 -0.41 -13.08 -14.79
N ARG A 35 -1.24 -12.33 -14.07
CA ARG A 35 -2.40 -11.58 -14.61
C ARG A 35 -2.59 -10.26 -13.87
N VAL A 36 -3.23 -9.32 -14.54
CA VAL A 36 -3.64 -8.01 -13.99
C VAL A 36 -5.10 -7.79 -14.41
N PRO A 37 -5.99 -7.42 -13.47
CA PRO A 37 -5.76 -7.20 -12.04
C PRO A 37 -5.52 -8.48 -11.24
N ILE A 38 -4.71 -8.38 -10.17
CA ILE A 38 -4.36 -9.48 -9.27
C ILE A 38 -5.56 -9.82 -8.39
N LEU A 39 -5.86 -11.11 -8.22
CA LEU A 39 -6.91 -11.61 -7.33
C LEU A 39 -6.31 -12.25 -6.08
N GLU A 40 -7.12 -12.43 -5.04
CA GLU A 40 -6.67 -13.00 -3.76
C GLU A 40 -6.28 -14.47 -3.82
N ASP A 41 -6.78 -15.21 -4.83
CA ASP A 41 -6.47 -16.60 -5.10
C ASP A 41 -5.25 -16.80 -6.01
N ASP A 42 -4.64 -15.71 -6.49
CA ASP A 42 -3.42 -15.80 -7.27
C ASP A 42 -2.26 -16.33 -6.44
N GLU A 43 -1.35 -17.01 -7.15
CA GLU A 43 -0.14 -17.57 -6.54
C GLU A 43 0.66 -16.50 -5.82
N THR A 44 1.10 -16.82 -4.61
CA THR A 44 2.01 -15.97 -3.85
C THR A 44 3.44 -16.46 -4.01
N ASN A 45 4.27 -15.67 -4.70
CA ASN A 45 5.69 -15.97 -4.95
C ASN A 45 6.54 -14.68 -4.82
N PRO A 46 6.78 -14.22 -3.58
CA PRO A 46 7.51 -12.98 -3.34
C PRO A 46 8.88 -12.95 -3.99
N THR A 47 9.26 -11.82 -4.54
CA THR A 47 10.58 -11.59 -5.16
C THR A 47 11.54 -10.82 -4.27
N ASN A 48 11.11 -10.47 -3.04
CA ASN A 48 11.95 -9.76 -2.06
C ASN A 48 11.69 -10.25 -0.64
N THR A 49 12.65 -9.96 0.24
CA THR A 49 12.64 -10.39 1.65
C THR A 49 11.41 -9.88 2.41
N TYR A 50 10.98 -8.63 2.16
CA TYR A 50 9.80 -8.05 2.81
C TYR A 50 8.54 -8.85 2.48
N GLY A 51 8.28 -9.11 1.20
CA GLY A 51 7.14 -9.92 0.74
C GLY A 51 7.16 -11.32 1.36
N GLU A 52 8.33 -11.97 1.41
CA GLU A 52 8.45 -13.31 2.02
C GLU A 52 8.17 -13.28 3.53
N THR A 53 8.62 -12.26 4.26
CA THR A 53 8.26 -12.15 5.68
C THR A 53 6.76 -12.00 5.88
N LYS A 54 6.08 -11.18 5.08
CA LYS A 54 4.62 -10.98 5.17
C LYS A 54 3.85 -12.26 4.80
N ARG A 55 4.25 -12.94 3.72
CA ARG A 55 3.70 -14.26 3.34
C ARG A 55 3.87 -15.29 4.45
N THR A 56 5.02 -15.34 5.09
CA THR A 56 5.28 -16.22 6.23
C THR A 56 4.33 -15.93 7.38
N MET A 57 4.12 -14.65 7.72
CA MET A 57 3.18 -14.24 8.76
C MET A 57 1.73 -14.64 8.43
N GLU A 58 1.29 -14.51 7.17
CA GLU A 58 -0.03 -15.01 6.74
C GLU A 58 -0.16 -16.55 6.94
N LYS A 59 0.89 -17.31 6.62
CA LYS A 59 0.92 -18.76 6.85
C LYS A 59 0.86 -19.09 8.34
N MET A 60 1.57 -18.37 9.19
CA MET A 60 1.51 -18.56 10.65
C MET A 60 0.08 -18.35 11.17
N MET A 61 -0.55 -17.24 10.81
CA MET A 61 -1.95 -16.97 11.19
C MET A 61 -2.91 -18.08 10.71
N LYS A 62 -2.73 -18.55 9.48
CA LYS A 62 -3.54 -19.67 8.95
C LYS A 62 -3.45 -20.94 9.79
N TRP A 63 -2.24 -21.28 10.26
CA TRP A 63 -2.06 -22.49 11.09
C TRP A 63 -2.57 -22.30 12.52
N VAL A 64 -2.32 -21.14 13.14
CA VAL A 64 -2.86 -20.81 14.47
C VAL A 64 -4.39 -20.70 14.43
N SER A 65 -4.96 -20.19 13.35
CA SER A 65 -6.42 -20.19 13.14
C SER A 65 -7.00 -21.60 13.16
N ARG A 66 -6.33 -22.56 12.55
CA ARG A 66 -6.78 -23.97 12.52
C ARG A 66 -6.58 -24.71 13.86
N ALA A 67 -5.48 -24.40 14.55
CA ALA A 67 -5.13 -25.08 15.79
C ALA A 67 -5.87 -24.52 17.01
N ASP A 68 -5.96 -23.20 17.10
CA ASP A 68 -6.37 -22.48 18.31
C ASP A 68 -7.62 -21.59 18.08
N GLY A 69 -8.18 -21.58 16.88
CA GLY A 69 -9.41 -20.84 16.57
C GLY A 69 -9.25 -19.31 16.45
N VAL A 70 -8.02 -18.79 16.40
CA VAL A 70 -7.77 -17.36 16.17
C VAL A 70 -8.20 -17.00 14.75
N ARG A 71 -9.20 -16.14 14.61
CA ARG A 71 -9.66 -15.66 13.30
C ARG A 71 -8.89 -14.43 12.84
N TYR A 72 -8.59 -14.37 11.55
CA TYR A 72 -7.81 -13.29 11.00
C TYR A 72 -8.39 -12.74 9.71
N VAL A 73 -8.11 -11.46 9.45
CA VAL A 73 -8.23 -10.85 8.13
C VAL A 73 -6.87 -10.30 7.74
N SER A 74 -6.34 -10.75 6.60
CA SER A 74 -5.14 -10.16 5.97
C SER A 74 -5.58 -9.18 4.90
N LEU A 75 -5.17 -7.92 5.02
CA LEU A 75 -5.40 -6.87 4.04
C LEU A 75 -4.13 -6.70 3.20
N ARG A 76 -4.18 -7.16 1.93
CA ARG A 76 -3.09 -7.01 0.97
C ARG A 76 -3.29 -5.74 0.19
N TYR A 77 -2.54 -4.70 0.54
CA TYR A 77 -2.59 -3.42 -0.15
C TYR A 77 -1.27 -3.09 -0.83
N PHE A 78 -1.33 -2.14 -1.73
CA PHE A 78 -0.24 -1.75 -2.61
C PHE A 78 0.46 -0.53 -2.02
N ASN A 79 0.42 0.62 -2.68
CA ASN A 79 1.10 1.80 -2.17
C ASN A 79 0.11 2.63 -1.35
N ALA A 80 0.30 2.65 -0.04
CA ALA A 80 -0.40 3.59 0.84
C ALA A 80 0.03 5.02 0.48
N ALA A 81 -0.92 5.95 0.43
CA ALA A 81 -0.66 7.31 -0.02
C ALA A 81 -1.62 8.30 0.62
N GLY A 82 -1.30 9.59 0.50
CA GLY A 82 -2.13 10.65 1.05
C GLY A 82 -1.88 10.91 2.53
N ALA A 83 -2.68 11.81 3.08
CA ALA A 83 -2.64 12.24 4.46
C ALA A 83 -4.06 12.59 4.94
N LEU A 84 -4.24 12.91 6.20
CA LEU A 84 -5.51 13.45 6.68
C LEU A 84 -5.79 14.80 6.00
N ASP A 85 -7.03 15.05 5.61
CA ASP A 85 -7.43 16.22 4.80
C ASP A 85 -7.00 17.56 5.40
N ASP A 86 -7.03 17.66 6.73
CA ASP A 86 -6.59 18.86 7.44
C ASP A 86 -5.07 18.96 7.58
N GLY A 87 -4.31 17.97 7.09
CA GLY A 87 -2.87 17.92 7.17
C GLY A 87 -2.31 17.78 8.60
N SER A 88 -3.09 17.29 9.56
CA SER A 88 -2.62 17.05 10.94
C SER A 88 -1.87 15.73 11.09
N ILE A 89 -2.14 14.75 10.22
CA ILE A 89 -1.49 13.43 10.21
C ILE A 89 -1.08 13.10 8.77
N GLY A 90 0.17 12.69 8.58
CA GLY A 90 0.70 12.29 7.29
C GLY A 90 1.91 11.38 7.42
N GLU A 91 2.59 11.14 6.32
CA GLU A 91 3.74 10.23 6.25
C GLU A 91 5.01 10.96 6.66
N ASP A 92 5.66 10.44 7.70
CA ASP A 92 7.01 10.80 8.13
C ASP A 92 7.87 9.52 8.16
N HIS A 93 8.59 9.27 7.06
CA HIS A 93 9.34 8.05 6.82
C HIS A 93 10.80 8.34 6.50
N HIS A 94 11.71 7.76 7.29
CA HIS A 94 13.14 7.96 7.11
C HIS A 94 13.89 6.60 7.05
N PRO A 95 14.76 6.36 6.06
CA PRO A 95 14.94 7.14 4.82
C PRO A 95 13.72 6.99 3.90
N GLU A 96 13.32 8.10 3.24
CA GLU A 96 12.16 8.08 2.34
C GLU A 96 12.45 7.35 1.03
N THR A 97 11.52 6.45 0.66
CA THR A 97 11.62 5.62 -0.55
C THR A 97 10.33 5.59 -1.38
N HIS A 98 9.23 6.14 -0.85
CA HIS A 98 7.94 6.13 -1.51
C HIS A 98 7.83 7.24 -2.56
N LEU A 99 7.15 6.92 -3.67
CA LEU A 99 7.14 7.79 -4.86
C LEU A 99 6.53 9.16 -4.59
N ILE A 100 5.35 9.22 -3.95
CA ILE A 100 4.65 10.50 -3.75
C ILE A 100 5.45 11.46 -2.89
N PRO A 101 5.95 11.09 -1.69
CA PRO A 101 6.82 11.97 -0.91
C PRO A 101 8.07 12.42 -1.69
N LEU A 102 8.73 11.50 -2.43
CA LEU A 102 9.90 11.85 -3.24
C LEU A 102 9.58 12.87 -4.35
N ILE A 103 8.42 12.72 -5.02
CA ILE A 103 7.94 13.71 -5.99
C ILE A 103 7.72 15.07 -5.31
N LEU A 104 7.06 15.07 -4.14
CA LEU A 104 6.71 16.31 -3.43
C LEU A 104 7.92 17.03 -2.81
N GLN A 105 9.03 16.33 -2.57
CA GLN A 105 10.29 16.97 -2.17
C GLN A 105 10.82 17.95 -3.22
N VAL A 106 10.52 17.75 -4.52
CA VAL A 106 10.99 18.66 -5.57
C VAL A 106 10.33 20.04 -5.45
N PRO A 107 9.00 20.18 -5.43
CA PRO A 107 8.36 21.49 -5.26
C PRO A 107 8.57 22.11 -3.86
N LEU A 108 9.00 21.32 -2.86
CA LEU A 108 9.44 21.83 -1.56
C LEU A 108 10.86 22.38 -1.56
N GLY A 109 11.63 22.18 -2.65
CA GLY A 109 13.03 22.59 -2.74
C GLY A 109 14.00 21.70 -1.95
N LYS A 110 13.56 20.53 -1.52
CA LYS A 110 14.37 19.53 -0.78
C LYS A 110 15.10 18.55 -1.72
N ARG A 111 14.72 18.55 -3.01
CA ARG A 111 15.28 17.71 -4.06
C ARG A 111 15.29 18.49 -5.38
N ASP A 112 16.36 18.35 -6.16
CA ASP A 112 16.49 19.08 -7.42
C ASP A 112 15.59 18.51 -8.52
N TYR A 113 15.38 17.18 -8.54
CA TYR A 113 14.59 16.46 -9.53
C TYR A 113 14.08 15.12 -8.99
N ILE A 114 13.06 14.56 -9.63
CA ILE A 114 12.64 13.18 -9.44
C ILE A 114 13.21 12.29 -10.53
N THR A 115 13.76 11.12 -10.17
CA THR A 115 14.23 10.13 -11.15
C THR A 115 13.11 9.15 -11.49
N VAL A 116 12.79 9.01 -12.78
CA VAL A 116 11.90 8.01 -13.33
C VAL A 116 12.73 6.83 -13.80
N PHE A 117 12.51 5.64 -13.21
CA PHE A 117 13.30 4.45 -13.50
C PHE A 117 12.66 3.61 -14.60
N GLY A 118 13.19 3.74 -15.82
CA GLY A 118 12.72 3.07 -17.04
C GLY A 118 11.55 3.79 -17.71
N ASP A 119 11.61 3.84 -19.04
CA ASP A 119 10.60 4.43 -19.93
C ASP A 119 10.23 3.50 -21.09
N ASP A 120 10.62 2.25 -20.99
CA ASP A 120 10.46 1.20 -22.00
C ASP A 120 9.64 0.00 -21.50
N TYR A 121 8.86 0.17 -20.41
CA TYR A 121 7.92 -0.85 -19.95
C TYR A 121 6.76 -1.03 -20.96
N PRO A 122 6.18 -2.24 -21.07
CA PRO A 122 5.01 -2.48 -21.92
C PRO A 122 3.73 -1.90 -21.28
N THR A 123 3.69 -0.59 -21.14
CA THR A 123 2.63 0.23 -20.56
C THR A 123 2.33 1.41 -21.49
N PRO A 124 1.19 2.10 -21.36
CA PRO A 124 0.81 3.16 -22.32
C PRO A 124 1.83 4.29 -22.48
N ASP A 125 2.56 4.65 -21.42
CA ASP A 125 3.53 5.75 -21.44
C ASP A 125 4.98 5.30 -21.22
N GLY A 126 5.20 3.98 -21.16
CA GLY A 126 6.51 3.36 -20.98
C GLY A 126 6.98 3.31 -19.52
N THR A 127 6.27 3.89 -18.57
CA THR A 127 6.61 3.80 -17.13
C THR A 127 5.77 2.78 -16.39
N CYS A 128 6.26 2.26 -15.27
CA CYS A 128 5.55 1.21 -14.54
C CYS A 128 4.21 1.72 -13.95
N LEU A 129 3.22 0.83 -13.91
CA LEU A 129 1.91 1.08 -13.32
C LEU A 129 1.84 0.51 -11.90
N ARG A 130 1.37 1.32 -10.96
CA ARG A 130 1.17 0.93 -9.56
C ARG A 130 -0.21 1.32 -9.08
N ASP A 131 -0.77 0.52 -8.19
CA ASP A 131 -2.00 0.85 -7.50
C ASP A 131 -1.69 1.68 -6.25
N TYR A 132 -2.46 2.73 -6.03
CA TYR A 132 -2.35 3.62 -4.88
C TYR A 132 -3.67 3.62 -4.11
N ILE A 133 -3.56 3.62 -2.80
CA ILE A 133 -4.71 3.63 -1.92
C ILE A 133 -4.52 4.69 -0.84
N HIS A 134 -5.54 5.51 -0.65
CA HIS A 134 -5.48 6.56 0.36
C HIS A 134 -5.47 5.97 1.77
N VAL A 135 -4.66 6.53 2.65
CA VAL A 135 -4.51 6.04 4.04
C VAL A 135 -5.82 6.02 4.82
N ILE A 136 -6.75 6.95 4.55
CA ILE A 136 -8.07 6.97 5.17
C ILE A 136 -8.93 5.80 4.68
N ASP A 137 -8.90 5.48 3.38
CA ASP A 137 -9.61 4.32 2.84
C ASP A 137 -9.03 3.00 3.37
N LEU A 138 -7.72 2.97 3.63
CA LEU A 138 -7.07 1.86 4.33
C LEU A 138 -7.56 1.73 5.77
N ALA A 139 -7.64 2.83 6.51
CA ALA A 139 -8.14 2.85 7.89
C ALA A 139 -9.59 2.33 7.94
N ASP A 140 -10.45 2.80 7.04
CA ASP A 140 -11.83 2.32 6.92
C ASP A 140 -11.88 0.81 6.64
N ALA A 141 -11.01 0.29 5.76
CA ALA A 141 -10.92 -1.14 5.49
C ALA A 141 -10.52 -1.97 6.73
N HIS A 142 -9.62 -1.45 7.56
CA HIS A 142 -9.23 -2.10 8.83
C HIS A 142 -10.41 -2.17 9.82
N VAL A 143 -11.17 -1.08 9.94
CA VAL A 143 -12.37 -1.04 10.80
C VAL A 143 -13.41 -2.04 10.29
N LEU A 144 -13.73 -2.03 8.98
CA LEU A 144 -14.68 -2.97 8.38
C LEU A 144 -14.24 -4.44 8.54
N ALA A 145 -12.95 -4.72 8.39
CA ALA A 145 -12.39 -6.06 8.61
C ALA A 145 -12.55 -6.52 10.06
N LEU A 146 -12.33 -5.63 11.04
CA LEU A 146 -12.56 -5.93 12.44
C LEU A 146 -14.04 -6.17 12.74
N GLU A 147 -14.93 -5.36 12.19
CA GLU A 147 -16.37 -5.55 12.32
C GLU A 147 -16.85 -6.87 11.69
N TYR A 148 -16.31 -7.22 10.51
CA TYR A 148 -16.57 -8.50 9.86
C TYR A 148 -16.22 -9.67 10.78
N LEU A 149 -15.05 -9.66 11.42
CA LEU A 149 -14.64 -10.68 12.37
C LEU A 149 -15.53 -10.69 13.64
N ARG A 150 -15.94 -9.52 14.14
CA ARG A 150 -16.84 -9.39 15.29
C ARG A 150 -18.22 -9.97 15.02
N LYS A 151 -18.72 -9.84 13.79
CA LYS A 151 -20.00 -10.40 13.34
C LYS A 151 -19.93 -11.91 13.04
N GLY A 152 -18.83 -12.57 13.34
CA GLY A 152 -18.65 -14.02 13.15
C GLY A 152 -18.02 -14.40 11.81
N GLY A 153 -17.50 -13.45 11.05
CA GLY A 153 -16.84 -13.73 9.77
C GLY A 153 -15.65 -14.69 9.91
N GLU A 154 -15.48 -15.53 8.91
CA GLU A 154 -14.38 -16.50 8.83
C GLU A 154 -13.05 -15.81 8.49
N SER A 155 -11.92 -16.47 8.83
CA SER A 155 -10.59 -16.01 8.44
C SER A 155 -10.50 -15.81 6.94
N ASN A 156 -9.99 -14.64 6.49
CA ASN A 156 -10.04 -14.26 5.09
C ASN A 156 -8.85 -13.38 4.69
N ILE A 157 -8.70 -13.19 3.37
CA ILE A 157 -7.72 -12.30 2.76
C ILE A 157 -8.47 -11.39 1.80
N PHE A 158 -8.13 -10.10 1.80
CA PHE A 158 -8.70 -9.11 0.89
C PHE A 158 -7.60 -8.25 0.26
N ASN A 159 -7.68 -8.09 -1.05
CA ASN A 159 -6.90 -7.09 -1.76
C ASN A 159 -7.56 -5.72 -1.62
N LEU A 160 -6.74 -4.70 -1.39
CA LEU A 160 -7.18 -3.32 -1.32
C LEU A 160 -6.37 -2.50 -2.33
N GLY A 161 -7.05 -1.96 -3.31
CA GLY A 161 -6.50 -1.12 -4.35
C GLY A 161 -7.58 -0.29 -5.02
N ASN A 162 -7.18 0.70 -5.78
CA ASN A 162 -8.08 1.54 -6.58
C ASN A 162 -8.58 0.78 -7.84
N GLY A 163 -7.81 -0.23 -8.28
CA GLY A 163 -8.15 -1.09 -9.41
C GLY A 163 -7.87 -0.50 -10.79
N LYS A 164 -7.36 0.73 -10.86
CA LYS A 164 -7.01 1.39 -12.14
C LYS A 164 -5.51 1.37 -12.41
N GLY A 165 -4.70 1.52 -11.36
CA GLY A 165 -3.29 1.79 -11.48
C GLY A 165 -2.99 3.18 -12.06
N PHE A 166 -1.84 3.73 -11.66
CA PHE A 166 -1.32 4.97 -12.22
C PHE A 166 0.14 4.78 -12.59
N SER A 167 0.54 5.37 -13.71
CA SER A 167 1.93 5.37 -14.14
C SER A 167 2.75 6.40 -13.34
N VAL A 168 4.07 6.25 -13.36
CA VAL A 168 4.95 7.23 -12.71
C VAL A 168 4.80 8.61 -13.33
N LYS A 169 4.63 8.71 -14.66
CA LYS A 169 4.41 9.99 -15.35
C LYS A 169 3.07 10.60 -14.97
N GLU A 170 1.98 9.81 -14.89
CA GLU A 170 0.67 10.29 -14.42
C GLU A 170 0.76 10.84 -12.98
N MET A 171 1.51 10.16 -12.10
CA MET A 171 1.72 10.64 -10.72
C MET A 171 2.45 11.99 -10.68
N ILE A 172 3.45 12.19 -11.55
CA ILE A 172 4.19 13.45 -11.62
C ILE A 172 3.29 14.58 -12.16
N GLU A 173 2.52 14.33 -13.21
CA GLU A 173 1.59 15.33 -13.75
C GLU A 173 0.48 15.69 -12.74
N ALA A 174 -0.06 14.71 -12.01
CA ALA A 174 -0.99 14.98 -10.93
C ALA A 174 -0.35 15.82 -9.81
N ALA A 175 0.92 15.55 -9.47
CA ALA A 175 1.64 16.34 -8.47
C ALA A 175 1.91 17.79 -8.94
N LYS A 176 2.23 18.01 -10.22
CA LYS A 176 2.34 19.37 -10.79
C LYS A 176 1.03 20.14 -10.64
N LYS A 177 -0.11 19.51 -10.94
CA LYS A 177 -1.43 20.11 -10.78
C LYS A 177 -1.76 20.42 -9.32
N ALA A 178 -1.59 19.42 -8.43
CA ALA A 178 -1.90 19.56 -7.02
C ALA A 178 -1.04 20.63 -6.31
N THR A 179 0.22 20.77 -6.70
CA THR A 179 1.16 21.73 -6.08
C THR A 179 1.14 23.10 -6.75
N GLY A 180 0.71 23.19 -8.01
CA GLY A 180 0.83 24.39 -8.85
C GLY A 180 2.27 24.74 -9.20
N LYS A 181 3.22 23.80 -9.04
CA LYS A 181 4.66 24.01 -9.27
C LYS A 181 5.19 23.05 -10.33
N ASP A 182 6.24 23.47 -11.03
CA ASP A 182 6.95 22.57 -11.94
C ASP A 182 7.77 21.54 -11.15
N ILE A 183 7.88 20.33 -11.71
CA ILE A 183 8.62 19.21 -11.13
C ILE A 183 9.60 18.71 -12.17
N LYS A 184 10.88 18.97 -11.91
CA LYS A 184 11.96 18.53 -12.77
C LYS A 184 12.10 17.01 -12.73
N VAL A 185 12.26 16.39 -13.90
CA VAL A 185 12.33 14.93 -14.07
C VAL A 185 13.65 14.55 -14.75
N GLU A 186 14.28 13.51 -14.27
CA GLU A 186 15.40 12.84 -14.93
C GLU A 186 15.07 11.36 -15.17
N MET A 187 15.51 10.84 -16.33
CA MET A 187 15.29 9.44 -16.67
C MET A 187 16.46 8.60 -16.20
N GLY A 188 16.17 7.50 -15.50
CA GLY A 188 17.14 6.50 -15.08
C GLY A 188 16.88 5.13 -15.71
N ALA A 189 17.85 4.23 -15.63
CA ALA A 189 17.68 2.84 -16.07
C ALA A 189 16.62 2.11 -15.22
N ARG A 190 15.97 1.09 -15.78
CA ARG A 190 15.05 0.23 -15.03
C ARG A 190 15.69 -0.33 -13.76
N ARG A 191 14.91 -0.41 -12.68
CA ARG A 191 15.30 -1.17 -11.50
C ARG A 191 15.15 -2.67 -11.78
N ALA A 192 16.13 -3.45 -11.38
CA ALA A 192 16.08 -4.91 -11.54
C ALA A 192 14.92 -5.48 -10.67
N GLY A 193 14.11 -6.34 -11.27
CA GLY A 193 12.99 -7.00 -10.58
C GLY A 193 11.74 -6.14 -10.38
N ASP A 194 11.67 -4.96 -10.99
CA ASP A 194 10.48 -4.09 -10.91
C ASP A 194 9.44 -4.53 -11.97
N PRO A 195 8.26 -5.08 -11.59
CA PRO A 195 7.27 -5.51 -12.55
C PRO A 195 6.63 -4.32 -13.28
N ALA A 196 6.24 -4.52 -14.54
CA ALA A 196 5.61 -3.47 -15.34
C ALA A 196 4.30 -2.97 -14.73
N GLN A 197 3.51 -3.87 -14.14
CA GLN A 197 2.19 -3.55 -13.60
C GLN A 197 1.94 -4.30 -12.29
N LEU A 198 1.49 -3.56 -11.28
CA LEU A 198 1.00 -4.09 -10.00
C LEU A 198 -0.32 -3.40 -9.66
N ILE A 199 -1.42 -4.04 -10.05
CA ILE A 199 -2.79 -3.53 -9.88
C ILE A 199 -3.66 -4.64 -9.31
N ALA A 200 -4.43 -4.35 -8.26
CA ALA A 200 -5.31 -5.33 -7.62
C ALA A 200 -6.77 -5.19 -8.02
N SER A 201 -7.49 -6.30 -8.01
CA SER A 201 -8.95 -6.29 -7.88
C SER A 201 -9.31 -6.18 -6.40
N SER A 202 -10.13 -5.20 -6.05
CA SER A 202 -10.72 -5.05 -4.71
C SER A 202 -12.20 -5.48 -4.66
N GLU A 203 -12.67 -6.21 -5.67
CA GLU A 203 -14.07 -6.63 -5.73
C GLU A 203 -14.51 -7.47 -4.53
N LYS A 204 -13.65 -8.35 -4.04
CA LYS A 204 -13.94 -9.17 -2.86
C LYS A 204 -14.13 -8.32 -1.61
N ALA A 205 -13.25 -7.33 -1.38
CA ALA A 205 -13.40 -6.39 -0.26
C ALA A 205 -14.70 -5.59 -0.37
N ARG A 206 -15.06 -5.12 -1.57
CA ARG A 206 -16.32 -4.42 -1.81
C ARG A 206 -17.55 -5.29 -1.51
N LYS A 207 -17.55 -6.54 -1.98
CA LYS A 207 -18.69 -7.46 -1.83
C LYS A 207 -18.85 -7.96 -0.39
N VAL A 208 -17.74 -8.30 0.28
CA VAL A 208 -17.77 -8.99 1.58
C VAL A 208 -17.72 -8.02 2.76
N LEU A 209 -16.85 -7.01 2.69
CA LEU A 209 -16.71 -6.00 3.75
C LEU A 209 -17.61 -4.77 3.56
N GLY A 210 -18.18 -4.59 2.35
CA GLY A 210 -18.87 -3.35 2.00
C GLY A 210 -17.93 -2.15 1.81
N TRP A 211 -16.62 -2.41 1.65
CA TRP A 211 -15.62 -1.37 1.52
C TRP A 211 -15.79 -0.55 0.25
N GLN A 212 -15.82 0.77 0.38
CA GLN A 212 -15.95 1.71 -0.74
C GLN A 212 -14.93 2.84 -0.57
N PRO A 213 -13.82 2.83 -1.34
CA PRO A 213 -12.83 3.90 -1.26
C PRO A 213 -13.44 5.23 -1.71
N ARG A 214 -13.12 6.29 -0.97
CA ARG A 214 -13.58 7.67 -1.23
C ARG A 214 -12.59 8.44 -2.09
N TYR A 215 -11.30 8.15 -1.93
CA TYR A 215 -10.20 8.85 -2.61
C TYR A 215 -9.76 8.04 -3.83
N THR A 216 -10.50 8.17 -4.93
CA THR A 216 -10.22 7.44 -6.19
C THR A 216 -9.51 8.29 -7.24
N ASP A 217 -9.40 9.58 -7.00
CA ASP A 217 -8.69 10.55 -7.85
C ASP A 217 -7.28 10.77 -7.31
N VAL A 218 -6.29 10.57 -8.16
CA VAL A 218 -4.88 10.70 -7.80
C VAL A 218 -4.50 12.14 -7.44
N GLU A 219 -5.10 13.15 -8.07
CA GLU A 219 -4.85 14.56 -7.74
C GLU A 219 -5.31 14.86 -6.30
N GLN A 220 -6.45 14.29 -5.88
CA GLN A 220 -6.95 14.41 -4.52
C GLN A 220 -6.02 13.72 -3.52
N VAL A 221 -5.57 12.48 -3.82
CA VAL A 221 -4.63 11.74 -2.97
C VAL A 221 -3.33 12.53 -2.76
N ILE A 222 -2.74 13.06 -3.84
CA ILE A 222 -1.53 13.86 -3.78
C ILE A 222 -1.78 15.18 -3.07
N GLY A 223 -2.95 15.80 -3.26
CA GLY A 223 -3.33 17.06 -2.63
C GLY A 223 -3.34 16.98 -1.10
N THR A 224 -3.86 15.88 -0.53
CA THR A 224 -3.81 15.67 0.93
C THR A 224 -2.38 15.50 1.44
N ALA A 225 -1.55 14.72 0.74
CA ALA A 225 -0.12 14.60 1.06
C ALA A 225 0.60 15.96 0.98
N TRP A 226 0.33 16.74 -0.06
CA TRP A 226 0.90 18.08 -0.22
C TRP A 226 0.53 19.02 0.93
N THR A 227 -0.73 19.00 1.36
CA THR A 227 -1.22 19.77 2.51
C THR A 227 -0.44 19.44 3.79
N TRP A 228 -0.19 18.16 4.04
CA TRP A 228 0.59 17.72 5.20
C TRP A 228 2.05 18.19 5.11
N HIS A 229 2.72 17.99 3.98
CA HIS A 229 4.11 18.37 3.79
C HIS A 229 4.34 19.88 3.88
N GLN A 230 3.39 20.71 3.44
CA GLN A 230 3.46 22.15 3.61
C GLN A 230 3.37 22.59 5.07
N LYS A 231 2.59 21.89 5.89
CA LYS A 231 2.43 22.19 7.31
C LYS A 231 3.59 21.68 8.16
N HIS A 232 4.33 20.69 7.67
CA HIS A 232 5.43 20.05 8.37
C HIS A 232 6.71 20.10 7.53
N PRO A 233 7.29 21.29 7.33
CA PRO A 233 8.44 21.45 6.44
C PRO A 233 9.70 20.77 6.98
N ASP A 234 9.78 20.52 8.29
CA ASP A 234 10.97 19.99 8.96
C ASP A 234 10.85 18.49 9.29
N TRP A 235 9.84 17.80 8.77
CA TRP A 235 9.52 16.40 9.04
C TRP A 235 10.60 15.38 8.65
N TYR A 236 11.69 15.78 8.01
CA TYR A 236 12.88 14.99 7.77
C TYR A 236 14.14 15.52 8.49
N GLN A 237 14.00 16.41 9.44
CA GLN A 237 15.14 16.86 10.25
C GLN A 237 15.19 15.97 11.52
N ASP A 238 16.29 15.18 11.63
CA ASP A 238 16.68 14.49 12.86
C ASP A 238 17.10 15.47 13.96
#